data_17875e86b42e089106ce91e9dd4d0000
#
_entry.id   17875e86b42e089106ce91e9dd4d0000
#
_cell.length_a   1.000
_cell.length_b   1.000
_cell.length_c   1.000
_cell.angle_alpha   90.00
_cell.angle_beta   90.00
_cell.angle_gamma   90.00
#
_symmetry.space_group_name_H-M   'P 1'
#
loop_
_entity.id
_entity.type
_entity.pdbx_description
1 polymer ?
#
loop_
_entity_poly.entity_id
_entity_poly.type
_entity_poly.pdbx_seq_one_letter_code
_entity_poly.pdbx_strand_id
1 'polypeptide(L)'
;MNKLIFFLFLLLAISSCADNYPKFDANNAFKHLEKQCDLGVRNPGSDGIELCRDYIINELTKCNAEIELQKFTEIINGEEIDGVNIIASFYPQMSRRILLGAHYDTRPWADKEEDTSLHNTPIPGANDGASGVAVLLELAEIIFTQQPQQFGIDMVFFDLEDMGSYKENETWCLGSSYFADNYSKPKPEKAIVIDMIGDTDLSINMEYYSYHNSPNLVKEVWEIAKQLGYNEFNPRITNRIYDDHYPLIAAGFNAIDIIDFEYPSWHTLEDTPDKCSPNSLDVVGQTMVNLIYQEK
;
A
#
# COMPACT_ATOMS: atom_id res chain seq x y z
N MET A 1 57.53 17.44 -45.85
CA MET A 1 57.43 17.25 -44.37
C MET A 1 55.93 17.27 -43.94
N ASN A 2 55.34 16.08 -43.90
CA ASN A 2 53.92 15.91 -43.53
C ASN A 2 53.85 15.76 -42.03
N LYS A 3 53.17 16.69 -41.34
CA LYS A 3 52.85 16.57 -39.93
C LYS A 3 51.56 15.78 -39.79
N LEU A 4 51.66 14.55 -39.28
CA LEU A 4 50.56 13.69 -38.93
C LEU A 4 50.03 14.18 -37.55
N ILE A 5 48.81 14.72 -37.51
CA ILE A 5 48.12 15.10 -36.25
C ILE A 5 47.32 13.88 -35.79
N PHE A 6 47.77 13.24 -34.69
CA PHE A 6 47.04 12.19 -34.00
C PHE A 6 45.94 12.85 -33.13
N PHE A 7 44.68 12.65 -33.51
CA PHE A 7 43.54 12.93 -32.62
C PHE A 7 43.33 11.77 -31.68
N LEU A 8 43.69 11.98 -30.42
CA LEU A 8 43.39 11.04 -29.33
C LEU A 8 41.94 11.21 -28.93
N PHE A 9 41.04 10.31 -29.36
CA PHE A 9 39.66 10.22 -28.83
C PHE A 9 39.72 9.62 -27.43
N LEU A 10 39.54 10.48 -26.39
CA LEU A 10 39.33 10.06 -25.03
C LEU A 10 37.87 9.58 -24.90
N LEU A 11 37.66 8.26 -24.98
CA LEU A 11 36.38 7.63 -24.62
C LEU A 11 36.19 7.78 -23.10
N LEU A 12 35.43 8.80 -22.66
CA LEU A 12 34.87 8.85 -21.34
C LEU A 12 33.84 7.72 -21.22
N ALA A 13 34.25 6.61 -20.60
CA ALA A 13 33.30 5.62 -20.10
C ALA A 13 32.52 6.28 -18.99
N ILE A 14 31.31 6.74 -19.30
CA ILE A 14 30.31 7.08 -18.30
C ILE A 14 29.90 5.74 -17.68
N SER A 15 30.55 5.39 -16.56
CA SER A 15 30.08 4.32 -15.70
C SER A 15 28.77 4.85 -15.10
N SER A 16 27.65 4.49 -15.70
CA SER A 16 26.36 4.57 -15.04
C SER A 16 26.46 3.62 -13.84
N CYS A 17 26.68 4.14 -12.66
CA CYS A 17 26.29 3.42 -11.45
C CYS A 17 24.78 3.26 -11.54
N ALA A 18 24.31 2.17 -12.11
CA ALA A 18 22.95 1.74 -11.88
C ALA A 18 22.86 1.43 -10.38
N ASP A 19 22.09 2.20 -9.65
CA ASP A 19 21.78 1.91 -8.27
C ASP A 19 21.23 0.48 -8.22
N ASN A 20 21.94 -0.41 -7.53
CA ASN A 20 21.63 -1.84 -7.53
C ASN A 20 20.60 -2.13 -6.45
N TYR A 21 19.40 -1.49 -6.58
CA TYR A 21 18.30 -1.72 -5.67
C TYR A 21 17.72 -3.14 -5.83
N PRO A 22 17.13 -3.72 -4.77
CA PRO A 22 16.41 -4.98 -4.89
C PRO A 22 15.36 -4.91 -6.01
N LYS A 23 15.04 -6.08 -6.57
CA LYS A 23 13.93 -6.19 -7.51
C LYS A 23 12.71 -6.71 -6.79
N PHE A 24 11.57 -6.12 -7.09
CA PHE A 24 10.28 -6.58 -6.63
C PHE A 24 9.86 -7.85 -7.40
N ASP A 25 9.42 -8.89 -6.70
CA ASP A 25 8.88 -10.10 -7.35
C ASP A 25 7.36 -9.99 -7.47
N ALA A 26 6.91 -9.44 -8.59
CA ALA A 26 5.50 -9.26 -8.90
C ALA A 26 4.69 -10.57 -8.87
N ASN A 27 5.30 -11.70 -9.28
CA ASN A 27 4.60 -12.97 -9.26
C ASN A 27 4.46 -13.52 -7.84
N ASN A 28 5.43 -13.25 -6.95
CA ASN A 28 5.29 -13.62 -5.55
C ASN A 28 4.25 -12.74 -4.86
N ALA A 29 4.25 -11.43 -5.10
CA ALA A 29 3.20 -10.53 -4.62
C ALA A 29 1.81 -10.99 -5.08
N PHE A 30 1.66 -11.37 -6.35
CA PHE A 30 0.38 -11.84 -6.87
C PHE A 30 -0.11 -13.12 -6.19
N LYS A 31 0.80 -14.03 -5.80
CA LYS A 31 0.43 -15.21 -4.99
C LYS A 31 -0.08 -14.83 -3.59
N HIS A 32 0.46 -13.76 -3.00
CA HIS A 32 -0.06 -13.23 -1.74
C HIS A 32 -1.48 -12.66 -1.91
N LEU A 33 -1.79 -12.02 -3.05
CA LEU A 33 -3.13 -11.57 -3.39
C LEU A 33 -4.09 -12.76 -3.55
N GLU A 34 -3.76 -13.72 -4.40
CA GLU A 34 -4.57 -14.93 -4.63
C GLU A 34 -4.81 -15.66 -3.31
N LYS A 35 -3.77 -15.79 -2.47
CA LYS A 35 -3.88 -16.48 -1.19
C LYS A 35 -4.88 -15.82 -0.25
N GLN A 36 -4.93 -14.50 -0.17
CA GLN A 36 -5.92 -13.79 0.64
C GLN A 36 -7.35 -14.07 0.14
N CYS A 37 -7.56 -14.04 -1.18
CA CYS A 37 -8.86 -14.35 -1.78
C CYS A 37 -9.28 -15.80 -1.53
N ASP A 38 -8.35 -16.76 -1.60
CA ASP A 38 -8.60 -18.20 -1.33
C ASP A 38 -9.03 -18.46 0.13
N LEU A 39 -8.70 -17.58 1.07
CA LEU A 39 -9.14 -17.67 2.47
C LEU A 39 -10.61 -17.28 2.65
N GLY A 40 -11.23 -16.69 1.63
CA GLY A 40 -12.62 -16.23 1.63
C GLY A 40 -12.75 -14.73 1.84
N VAL A 41 -14.00 -14.27 1.98
CA VAL A 41 -14.31 -12.86 2.24
C VAL A 41 -13.76 -12.45 3.61
N ARG A 42 -13.18 -11.25 3.69
CA ARG A 42 -12.47 -10.77 4.87
C ARG A 42 -13.25 -9.68 5.60
N ASN A 43 -14.58 -9.68 5.43
CA ASN A 43 -15.42 -8.75 6.17
C ASN A 43 -15.41 -9.04 7.68
N PRO A 44 -15.62 -8.04 8.53
CA PRO A 44 -15.61 -8.20 9.98
C PRO A 44 -16.49 -9.35 10.48
N GLY A 45 -15.94 -10.17 11.37
CA GLY A 45 -16.62 -11.33 11.95
C GLY A 45 -16.69 -12.58 11.06
N SER A 46 -16.11 -12.57 9.87
CA SER A 46 -15.99 -13.75 9.02
C SER A 46 -14.82 -14.65 9.44
N ASP A 47 -14.88 -15.93 9.11
CA ASP A 47 -13.72 -16.84 9.27
C ASP A 47 -12.55 -16.38 8.37
N GLY A 48 -12.86 -15.78 7.21
CA GLY A 48 -11.85 -15.29 6.26
C GLY A 48 -10.97 -14.20 6.80
N ILE A 49 -11.51 -13.24 7.59
CA ILE A 49 -10.68 -12.16 8.19
C ILE A 49 -9.70 -12.72 9.23
N GLU A 50 -10.14 -13.70 10.04
CA GLU A 50 -9.27 -14.35 11.03
C GLU A 50 -8.15 -15.15 10.36
N LEU A 51 -8.48 -15.92 9.33
CA LEU A 51 -7.51 -16.70 8.55
C LEU A 51 -6.53 -15.79 7.81
N CYS A 52 -6.99 -14.65 7.29
CA CYS A 52 -6.14 -13.66 6.62
C CYS A 52 -5.19 -12.99 7.62
N ARG A 53 -5.68 -12.60 8.79
CA ARG A 53 -4.86 -12.06 9.88
C ARG A 53 -3.74 -13.01 10.28
N ASP A 54 -4.09 -14.27 10.50
CA ASP A 54 -3.10 -15.31 10.82
C ASP A 54 -2.09 -15.51 9.69
N TYR A 55 -2.54 -15.46 8.44
CA TYR A 55 -1.66 -15.54 7.27
C TYR A 55 -0.66 -14.38 7.24
N ILE A 56 -1.13 -13.13 7.35
CA ILE A 56 -0.26 -11.94 7.37
C ILE A 56 0.77 -12.04 8.51
N ILE A 57 0.34 -12.37 9.72
CA ILE A 57 1.22 -12.53 10.89
C ILE A 57 2.28 -13.61 10.63
N ASN A 58 1.89 -14.73 10.02
CA ASN A 58 2.83 -15.82 9.72
C ASN A 58 3.88 -15.40 8.69
N GLU A 59 3.50 -14.70 7.61
CA GLU A 59 4.45 -14.22 6.60
C GLU A 59 5.42 -13.19 7.21
N LEU A 60 4.93 -12.22 7.98
CA LEU A 60 5.76 -11.22 8.67
C LEU A 60 6.71 -11.86 9.70
N THR A 61 6.26 -12.91 10.39
CA THR A 61 7.11 -13.67 11.35
C THR A 61 8.27 -14.35 10.64
N LYS A 62 8.07 -14.91 9.44
CA LYS A 62 9.16 -15.48 8.62
C LYS A 62 10.20 -14.43 8.23
N CYS A 63 9.77 -13.18 8.08
CA CYS A 63 10.63 -12.04 7.79
C CYS A 63 11.26 -11.40 9.04
N ASN A 64 11.11 -12.02 10.21
CA ASN A 64 11.68 -11.56 11.49
C ASN A 64 11.24 -10.14 11.90
N ALA A 65 10.03 -9.73 11.54
CA ALA A 65 9.44 -8.48 11.98
C ALA A 65 9.07 -8.54 13.47
N GLU A 66 9.20 -7.40 14.18
CA GLU A 66 8.59 -7.25 15.50
C GLU A 66 7.11 -6.92 15.30
N ILE A 67 6.21 -7.80 15.77
CA ILE A 67 4.76 -7.68 15.52
C ILE A 67 4.05 -7.23 16.79
N GLU A 68 3.23 -6.20 16.65
CA GLU A 68 2.28 -5.70 17.65
C GLU A 68 0.86 -5.82 17.09
N LEU A 69 -0.07 -6.36 17.89
CA LEU A 69 -1.50 -6.41 17.55
C LEU A 69 -2.23 -5.32 18.32
N GLN A 70 -2.73 -4.33 17.62
CA GLN A 70 -3.50 -3.24 18.19
C GLN A 70 -5.00 -3.57 18.08
N LYS A 71 -5.56 -4.06 19.19
CA LYS A 71 -6.99 -4.43 19.30
C LYS A 71 -7.81 -3.21 19.69
N PHE A 72 -8.97 -3.08 19.07
CA PHE A 72 -9.94 -2.02 19.37
C PHE A 72 -11.36 -2.51 19.12
N THR A 73 -12.33 -1.77 19.60
CA THR A 73 -13.77 -2.05 19.39
C THR A 73 -14.45 -0.76 19.00
N GLU A 74 -15.24 -0.80 17.94
CA GLU A 74 -16.05 0.32 17.46
C GLU A 74 -17.53 0.01 17.54
N ILE A 75 -18.36 1.06 17.65
CA ILE A 75 -19.81 0.91 17.65
C ILE A 75 -20.36 1.35 16.31
N ILE A 76 -20.76 0.39 15.48
CA ILE A 76 -21.30 0.64 14.14
C ILE A 76 -22.78 0.23 14.15
N ASN A 77 -23.67 1.19 13.84
CA ASN A 77 -25.13 0.96 13.87
C ASN A 77 -25.67 0.39 15.21
N GLY A 78 -24.98 0.66 16.32
CA GLY A 78 -25.38 0.19 17.66
C GLY A 78 -24.87 -1.22 18.01
N GLU A 79 -24.05 -1.83 17.18
CA GLU A 79 -23.41 -3.11 17.43
C GLU A 79 -21.90 -2.88 17.69
N GLU A 80 -21.35 -3.61 18.68
CA GLU A 80 -19.91 -3.64 18.94
C GLU A 80 -19.22 -4.52 17.91
N ILE A 81 -18.22 -3.96 17.21
CA ILE A 81 -17.40 -4.65 16.21
C ILE A 81 -15.94 -4.55 16.63
N ASP A 82 -15.31 -5.70 16.79
CA ASP A 82 -13.89 -5.80 17.14
C ASP A 82 -13.02 -5.71 15.89
N GLY A 83 -11.99 -4.86 15.94
CA GLY A 83 -10.95 -4.72 14.93
C GLY A 83 -9.56 -5.01 15.50
N VAL A 84 -8.64 -5.39 14.62
CA VAL A 84 -7.24 -5.68 14.98
C VAL A 84 -6.29 -5.15 13.92
N ASN A 85 -5.66 -4.00 14.16
CA ASN A 85 -4.54 -3.60 13.31
C ASN A 85 -3.31 -4.47 13.60
N ILE A 86 -2.57 -4.84 12.54
CA ILE A 86 -1.29 -5.55 12.65
C ILE A 86 -0.19 -4.54 12.37
N ILE A 87 0.71 -4.34 13.32
CA ILE A 87 1.85 -3.44 13.17
C ILE A 87 3.12 -4.28 13.15
N ALA A 88 3.88 -4.21 12.06
CA ALA A 88 5.13 -4.93 11.88
C ALA A 88 6.29 -3.94 11.76
N SER A 89 7.26 -4.02 12.67
CA SER A 89 8.42 -3.14 12.69
C SER A 89 9.69 -3.89 12.28
N PHE A 90 10.34 -3.38 11.23
CA PHE A 90 11.67 -3.82 10.80
C PHE A 90 12.71 -2.79 11.23
N TYR A 91 13.81 -3.27 11.78
CA TYR A 91 14.92 -2.44 12.28
C TYR A 91 14.43 -1.32 13.23
N PRO A 92 13.75 -1.66 14.34
CA PRO A 92 13.12 -0.68 15.23
C PRO A 92 14.11 0.26 15.92
N GLN A 93 15.41 -0.12 15.96
CA GLN A 93 16.50 0.71 16.50
C GLN A 93 16.84 1.92 15.60
N MET A 94 16.39 1.95 14.34
CA MET A 94 16.64 3.07 13.43
C MET A 94 15.66 4.20 13.73
N SER A 95 16.19 5.42 13.94
CA SER A 95 15.39 6.59 14.30
C SER A 95 14.63 7.21 13.11
N ARG A 96 15.20 7.11 11.90
CA ARG A 96 14.52 7.51 10.67
C ARG A 96 13.62 6.36 10.22
N ARG A 97 12.35 6.63 10.01
CA ARG A 97 11.39 5.57 9.69
C ARG A 97 10.50 5.95 8.50
N ILE A 98 10.10 4.93 7.75
CA ILE A 98 9.02 5.01 6.78
C ILE A 98 7.90 4.10 7.27
N LEU A 99 6.66 4.58 7.20
CA LEU A 99 5.46 3.80 7.43
C LEU A 99 4.82 3.47 6.09
N LEU A 100 4.48 2.20 5.89
CA LEU A 100 3.68 1.72 4.77
C LEU A 100 2.39 1.14 5.34
N GLY A 101 1.23 1.49 4.78
CA GLY A 101 -0.07 1.04 5.23
C GLY A 101 -0.91 0.44 4.12
N ALA A 102 -1.75 -0.55 4.44
CA ALA A 102 -2.80 -1.08 3.59
C ALA A 102 -3.89 -1.70 4.47
N HIS A 103 -5.15 -1.66 4.06
CA HIS A 103 -6.19 -2.40 4.77
C HIS A 103 -6.24 -3.86 4.31
N TYR A 104 -6.70 -4.77 5.20
CA TYR A 104 -6.80 -6.20 4.89
C TYR A 104 -8.22 -6.75 5.01
N ASP A 105 -9.15 -5.99 5.58
CA ASP A 105 -10.57 -6.29 5.58
C ASP A 105 -11.19 -6.10 4.19
N THR A 106 -12.42 -6.53 4.01
CA THR A 106 -13.21 -6.30 2.81
C THR A 106 -14.60 -5.82 3.14
N ARG A 107 -15.18 -5.09 2.21
CA ARG A 107 -16.54 -4.57 2.33
C ARG A 107 -17.55 -5.70 2.52
N PRO A 108 -18.44 -5.61 3.53
CA PRO A 108 -19.50 -6.59 3.74
C PRO A 108 -20.65 -6.45 2.75
N TRP A 109 -20.61 -5.48 1.85
CA TRP A 109 -21.69 -5.14 0.93
C TRP A 109 -21.20 -4.89 -0.49
N ALA A 110 -21.72 -5.65 -1.47
CA ALA A 110 -21.51 -5.38 -2.89
C ALA A 110 -22.45 -4.24 -3.37
N ASP A 111 -22.34 -3.06 -2.77
CA ASP A 111 -23.31 -1.97 -2.91
C ASP A 111 -23.14 -1.13 -4.19
N LYS A 112 -22.18 -1.52 -5.04
CA LYS A 112 -22.03 -1.00 -6.42
C LYS A 112 -22.53 -1.97 -7.49
N GLU A 113 -23.03 -3.16 -7.10
CA GLU A 113 -23.70 -4.04 -8.06
C GLU A 113 -24.93 -3.38 -8.69
N GLU A 114 -25.16 -3.65 -9.98
CA GLU A 114 -26.38 -3.20 -10.68
C GLU A 114 -27.63 -3.91 -10.11
N ASP A 115 -27.49 -5.20 -9.77
CA ASP A 115 -28.54 -5.98 -9.11
C ASP A 115 -28.57 -5.70 -7.61
N THR A 116 -29.49 -4.86 -7.19
CA THR A 116 -29.65 -4.49 -5.75
C THR A 116 -29.97 -5.67 -4.83
N SER A 117 -30.39 -6.82 -5.35
CA SER A 117 -30.58 -8.03 -4.53
C SER A 117 -29.27 -8.61 -3.99
N LEU A 118 -28.14 -8.25 -4.61
CA LEU A 118 -26.79 -8.67 -4.25
C LEU A 118 -26.11 -7.72 -3.25
N HIS A 119 -26.69 -6.56 -2.98
CA HIS A 119 -26.07 -5.52 -2.15
C HIS A 119 -25.70 -5.96 -0.73
N ASN A 120 -26.33 -6.99 -0.18
CA ASN A 120 -25.98 -7.54 1.15
C ASN A 120 -25.01 -8.73 1.08
N THR A 121 -24.28 -8.88 -0.02
CA THR A 121 -23.28 -9.93 -0.20
C THR A 121 -21.88 -9.33 -0.03
N PRO A 122 -21.01 -9.91 0.82
CA PRO A 122 -19.63 -9.45 0.95
C PRO A 122 -18.86 -9.59 -0.36
N ILE A 123 -17.97 -8.62 -0.63
CA ILE A 123 -17.12 -8.64 -1.84
C ILE A 123 -15.89 -9.55 -1.67
N PRO A 124 -15.31 -10.09 -2.76
CA PRO A 124 -14.07 -10.85 -2.70
C PRO A 124 -12.85 -10.00 -2.31
N GLY A 125 -12.79 -8.73 -2.74
CA GLY A 125 -11.77 -7.77 -2.37
C GLY A 125 -10.37 -8.11 -2.87
N ALA A 126 -10.22 -8.47 -4.13
CA ALA A 126 -8.91 -8.82 -4.69
C ALA A 126 -8.03 -7.59 -4.91
N ASN A 127 -8.62 -6.52 -5.42
CA ASN A 127 -7.95 -5.24 -5.54
C ASN A 127 -8.10 -4.44 -4.25
N ASP A 128 -9.29 -4.42 -3.69
CA ASP A 128 -9.77 -3.70 -2.51
C ASP A 128 -9.80 -4.63 -1.28
N GLY A 129 -8.85 -4.75 -0.46
CA GLY A 129 -7.52 -4.28 -0.10
C GLY A 129 -6.45 -5.36 -0.24
N ALA A 130 -6.72 -6.58 -0.88
CA ALA A 130 -5.69 -7.61 -0.94
C ALA A 130 -4.48 -7.19 -1.80
N SER A 131 -4.63 -6.27 -2.76
CA SER A 131 -3.55 -5.80 -3.61
C SER A 131 -2.49 -5.03 -2.82
N GLY A 132 -2.90 -4.09 -1.96
CA GLY A 132 -2.00 -3.34 -1.09
C GLY A 132 -1.25 -4.25 -0.11
N VAL A 133 -1.98 -5.14 0.57
CA VAL A 133 -1.39 -6.15 1.47
C VAL A 133 -0.37 -7.03 0.76
N ALA A 134 -0.66 -7.47 -0.48
CA ALA A 134 0.25 -8.31 -1.26
C ALA A 134 1.59 -7.60 -1.55
N VAL A 135 1.54 -6.31 -1.88
CA VAL A 135 2.75 -5.50 -2.08
C VAL A 135 3.53 -5.36 -0.76
N LEU A 136 2.85 -5.12 0.37
CA LEU A 136 3.53 -5.01 1.66
C LEU A 136 4.22 -6.32 2.08
N LEU A 137 3.60 -7.47 1.84
CA LEU A 137 4.20 -8.78 2.18
C LEU A 137 5.45 -9.06 1.34
N GLU A 138 5.43 -8.79 0.03
CA GLU A 138 6.62 -8.93 -0.82
C GLU A 138 7.72 -7.94 -0.39
N LEU A 139 7.37 -6.70 -0.06
CA LEU A 139 8.33 -5.73 0.48
C LEU A 139 8.94 -6.21 1.81
N ALA A 140 8.19 -6.91 2.66
CA ALA A 140 8.70 -7.49 3.90
C ALA A 140 9.79 -8.53 3.64
N GLU A 141 9.62 -9.40 2.64
CA GLU A 141 10.64 -10.37 2.21
C GLU A 141 11.91 -9.68 1.68
N ILE A 142 11.73 -8.65 0.86
CA ILE A 142 12.85 -7.84 0.35
C ILE A 142 13.61 -7.18 1.50
N ILE A 143 12.92 -6.51 2.42
CA ILE A 143 13.50 -5.81 3.57
C ILE A 143 14.25 -6.80 4.49
N PHE A 144 13.71 -7.99 4.69
CA PHE A 144 14.36 -9.04 5.48
C PHE A 144 15.64 -9.54 4.83
N THR A 145 15.66 -9.74 3.51
CA THR A 145 16.82 -10.25 2.78
C THR A 145 17.89 -9.20 2.56
N GLN A 146 17.49 -7.93 2.42
CA GLN A 146 18.38 -6.81 2.18
C GLN A 146 17.97 -5.61 3.05
N GLN A 147 18.72 -5.38 4.14
CA GLN A 147 18.44 -4.28 5.06
C GLN A 147 18.54 -2.90 4.37
N PRO A 148 17.54 -2.02 4.48
CA PRO A 148 17.65 -0.61 4.08
C PRO A 148 18.73 0.12 4.90
N GLN A 149 19.52 0.99 4.24
CA GLN A 149 20.63 1.67 4.88
C GLN A 149 20.22 2.87 5.76
N GLN A 150 19.11 3.53 5.40
CA GLN A 150 18.74 4.81 6.01
C GLN A 150 17.51 4.73 6.89
N PHE A 151 16.60 3.79 6.64
CA PHE A 151 15.29 3.75 7.28
C PHE A 151 15.00 2.41 7.96
N GLY A 152 14.46 2.47 9.17
CA GLY A 152 13.62 1.39 9.68
C GLY A 152 12.22 1.50 9.04
N ILE A 153 11.54 0.38 8.91
CA ILE A 153 10.23 0.32 8.24
C ILE A 153 9.18 -0.15 9.25
N ASP A 154 8.07 0.58 9.29
CA ASP A 154 6.85 0.13 9.95
C ASP A 154 5.82 -0.20 8.88
N MET A 155 5.25 -1.40 8.91
CA MET A 155 4.12 -1.78 8.10
C MET A 155 2.89 -1.89 8.98
N VAL A 156 1.78 -1.28 8.55
CA VAL A 156 0.52 -1.33 9.27
C VAL A 156 -0.54 -1.89 8.35
N PHE A 157 -1.15 -2.99 8.78
CA PHE A 157 -2.28 -3.60 8.10
C PHE A 157 -3.52 -3.19 8.90
N PHE A 158 -4.32 -2.31 8.31
CA PHE A 158 -5.50 -1.75 8.94
C PHE A 158 -6.69 -2.69 8.85
N ASP A 159 -7.50 -2.73 9.90
CA ASP A 159 -8.77 -3.44 9.95
C ASP A 159 -9.92 -2.43 9.94
N LEU A 160 -11.12 -2.84 9.55
CA LEU A 160 -12.32 -2.01 9.55
C LEU A 160 -12.17 -0.72 8.72
N GLU A 161 -11.43 -0.77 7.60
CA GLU A 161 -11.41 0.34 6.67
C GLU A 161 -12.79 0.49 6.00
N ASP A 162 -13.31 -0.64 5.48
CA ASP A 162 -14.36 -0.70 4.48
C ASP A 162 -15.78 -0.93 5.07
N MET A 163 -15.97 -0.51 6.32
CA MET A 163 -17.26 -0.56 7.01
C MET A 163 -18.13 0.69 6.81
N GLY A 164 -17.65 1.62 5.98
CA GLY A 164 -18.20 2.95 5.90
C GLY A 164 -19.56 3.08 5.22
N SER A 165 -20.24 4.16 5.57
CA SER A 165 -21.48 4.62 4.92
C SER A 165 -21.21 5.89 4.13
N TYR A 166 -21.65 5.96 2.87
CA TYR A 166 -21.54 7.17 2.04
C TYR A 166 -22.22 8.43 2.61
N LYS A 167 -22.94 8.30 3.70
CA LYS A 167 -23.58 9.43 4.40
C LYS A 167 -22.73 9.99 5.53
N GLU A 168 -21.81 9.21 6.05
CA GLU A 168 -21.07 9.49 7.27
C GLU A 168 -19.60 9.05 7.08
N ASN A 169 -18.71 10.00 6.74
CA ASN A 169 -17.30 9.71 6.50
C ASN A 169 -16.60 9.08 7.71
N GLU A 170 -17.04 9.41 8.92
CA GLU A 170 -16.46 8.90 10.18
C GLU A 170 -16.66 7.39 10.39
N THR A 171 -17.42 6.73 9.51
CA THR A 171 -17.62 5.27 9.54
C THR A 171 -16.66 4.50 8.66
N TRP A 172 -15.82 5.20 7.90
CA TRP A 172 -14.72 4.64 7.10
C TRP A 172 -13.39 4.70 7.86
N CYS A 173 -12.42 3.89 7.47
CA CYS A 173 -11.03 3.96 7.93
C CYS A 173 -10.90 3.90 9.46
N LEU A 174 -11.70 3.03 10.11
CA LEU A 174 -11.77 2.99 11.58
C LEU A 174 -10.45 2.51 12.20
N GLY A 175 -9.79 1.53 11.56
CA GLY A 175 -8.51 1.02 12.03
C GLY A 175 -7.40 2.05 11.95
N SER A 176 -7.28 2.77 10.85
CA SER A 176 -6.27 3.83 10.72
C SER A 176 -6.58 5.03 11.59
N SER A 177 -7.86 5.35 11.82
CA SER A 177 -8.27 6.37 12.79
C SER A 177 -7.82 6.00 14.20
N TYR A 178 -8.12 4.76 14.63
CA TYR A 178 -7.69 4.27 15.94
C TYR A 178 -6.17 4.24 16.07
N PHE A 179 -5.47 3.79 15.01
CA PHE A 179 -4.01 3.81 14.98
C PHE A 179 -3.44 5.22 15.14
N ALA A 180 -3.96 6.18 14.37
CA ALA A 180 -3.48 7.56 14.37
C ALA A 180 -3.70 8.25 15.72
N ASP A 181 -4.87 8.06 16.34
CA ASP A 181 -5.23 8.65 17.63
C ASP A 181 -4.41 8.07 18.80
N ASN A 182 -3.99 6.81 18.70
CA ASN A 182 -3.21 6.12 19.72
C ASN A 182 -1.71 6.06 19.44
N TYR A 183 -1.23 6.75 18.40
CA TYR A 183 0.17 6.74 18.02
C TYR A 183 1.02 7.62 18.96
N SER A 184 1.87 6.99 19.76
CA SER A 184 2.67 7.67 20.79
C SER A 184 4.18 7.76 20.49
N LYS A 185 4.64 7.13 19.39
CA LYS A 185 6.05 7.14 18.97
C LYS A 185 6.37 8.43 18.17
N PRO A 186 7.65 8.79 17.96
CA PRO A 186 8.02 9.80 16.98
C PRO A 186 7.47 9.44 15.60
N LYS A 187 6.82 10.41 14.93
CA LYS A 187 6.22 10.15 13.61
C LYS A 187 7.29 9.79 12.58
N PRO A 188 6.97 8.84 11.68
CA PRO A 188 7.85 8.50 10.57
C PRO A 188 8.06 9.72 9.64
N GLU A 189 9.19 9.76 8.96
CA GLU A 189 9.47 10.85 8.00
C GLU A 189 8.53 10.83 6.81
N LYS A 190 8.05 9.63 6.45
CA LYS A 190 7.12 9.38 5.34
C LYS A 190 6.12 8.33 5.79
N ALA A 191 4.87 8.51 5.40
CA ALA A 191 3.82 7.52 5.53
C ALA A 191 3.12 7.35 4.17
N ILE A 192 3.01 6.13 3.69
CA ILE A 192 2.40 5.82 2.41
C ILE A 192 1.33 4.76 2.63
N VAL A 193 0.10 5.07 2.30
CA VAL A 193 -1.00 4.11 2.19
C VAL A 193 -1.04 3.61 0.75
N ILE A 194 -1.33 2.33 0.58
CA ILE A 194 -1.39 1.66 -0.72
C ILE A 194 -2.71 0.91 -0.81
N ASP A 195 -3.58 1.37 -1.68
CA ASP A 195 -4.91 0.80 -1.87
C ASP A 195 -5.28 0.66 -3.35
N MET A 196 -6.05 -0.39 -3.67
CA MET A 196 -6.59 -0.68 -5.03
C MET A 196 -5.57 -0.54 -6.17
N ILE A 197 -4.38 -1.12 -6.01
CA ILE A 197 -3.27 -0.97 -6.98
C ILE A 197 -3.06 -2.20 -7.87
N GLY A 198 -4.00 -3.11 -7.89
CA GLY A 198 -3.91 -4.35 -8.67
C GLY A 198 -4.55 -4.32 -10.05
N ASP A 199 -5.38 -3.32 -10.37
CA ASP A 199 -6.15 -3.27 -11.63
C ASP A 199 -5.26 -3.55 -12.86
N THR A 200 -5.77 -4.38 -13.78
CA THR A 200 -5.09 -4.67 -15.05
C THR A 200 -4.88 -3.44 -15.94
N ASP A 201 -5.69 -2.38 -15.76
CA ASP A 201 -5.57 -1.07 -16.43
C ASP A 201 -5.22 0.03 -15.43
N LEU A 202 -4.19 -0.20 -14.63
CA LEU A 202 -3.76 0.64 -13.52
C LEU A 202 -3.56 2.11 -13.91
N SER A 203 -4.19 3.03 -13.17
CA SER A 203 -4.15 4.47 -13.42
C SER A 203 -4.14 5.29 -12.13
N ILE A 204 -2.97 5.55 -11.58
CA ILE A 204 -2.79 6.23 -10.30
C ILE A 204 -2.67 7.74 -10.51
N ASN A 205 -3.64 8.49 -10.01
CA ASN A 205 -3.62 9.95 -10.02
C ASN A 205 -3.13 10.49 -8.67
N MET A 206 -2.63 11.75 -8.63
CA MET A 206 -2.30 12.41 -7.37
C MET A 206 -3.59 12.69 -6.61
N GLU A 207 -3.78 12.01 -5.47
CA GLU A 207 -4.93 12.23 -4.60
C GLU A 207 -4.87 13.64 -3.99
N TYR A 208 -6.02 14.28 -3.83
CA TYR A 208 -6.13 15.70 -3.46
C TYR A 208 -5.53 16.01 -2.08
N TYR A 209 -5.91 15.25 -1.02
CA TYR A 209 -5.42 15.50 0.33
C TYR A 209 -3.93 15.21 0.45
N SER A 210 -3.46 14.14 -0.18
CA SER A 210 -2.04 13.78 -0.30
C SER A 210 -1.23 14.92 -0.89
N TYR A 211 -1.67 15.45 -2.05
CA TYR A 211 -0.96 16.54 -2.71
C TYR A 211 -0.95 17.85 -1.90
N HIS A 212 -2.04 18.18 -1.21
CA HIS A 212 -2.14 19.44 -0.46
C HIS A 212 -1.43 19.40 0.89
N ASN A 213 -1.36 18.24 1.54
CA ASN A 213 -0.72 18.11 2.84
C ASN A 213 0.74 17.67 2.75
N SER A 214 1.08 16.80 1.79
CA SER A 214 2.40 16.19 1.62
C SER A 214 2.97 16.34 0.20
N PRO A 215 2.99 17.57 -0.39
CA PRO A 215 3.30 17.76 -1.81
C PRO A 215 4.73 17.33 -2.19
N ASN A 216 5.66 17.38 -1.25
CA ASN A 216 7.04 16.96 -1.51
C ASN A 216 7.15 15.43 -1.60
N LEU A 217 6.42 14.70 -0.76
CA LEU A 217 6.39 13.24 -0.77
C LEU A 217 5.68 12.73 -2.03
N VAL A 218 4.54 13.33 -2.40
CA VAL A 218 3.87 13.02 -3.68
C VAL A 218 4.82 13.19 -4.86
N LYS A 219 5.50 14.35 -4.96
CA LYS A 219 6.44 14.61 -6.06
C LYS A 219 7.62 13.64 -6.07
N GLU A 220 8.13 13.26 -4.90
CA GLU A 220 9.22 12.31 -4.76
C GLU A 220 8.81 10.94 -5.33
N VAL A 221 7.64 10.41 -4.93
CA VAL A 221 7.14 9.11 -5.40
C VAL A 221 6.86 9.12 -6.90
N TRP A 222 6.19 10.17 -7.42
CA TRP A 222 5.91 10.29 -8.86
C TRP A 222 7.19 10.46 -9.70
N GLU A 223 8.21 11.12 -9.17
CA GLU A 223 9.49 11.22 -9.87
C GLU A 223 10.24 9.88 -9.88
N ILE A 224 10.19 9.10 -8.81
CA ILE A 224 10.74 7.73 -8.78
C ILE A 224 10.04 6.86 -9.84
N ALA A 225 8.71 6.81 -9.85
CA ALA A 225 7.94 6.05 -10.82
C ALA A 225 8.28 6.46 -12.27
N LYS A 226 8.39 7.75 -12.53
CA LYS A 226 8.79 8.29 -13.83
C LYS A 226 10.21 7.85 -14.23
N GLN A 227 11.18 7.85 -13.29
CA GLN A 227 12.55 7.40 -13.55
C GLN A 227 12.62 5.90 -13.87
N LEU A 228 11.71 5.12 -13.29
CA LEU A 228 11.51 3.69 -13.61
C LEU A 228 10.79 3.48 -14.95
N GLY A 229 10.21 4.51 -15.53
CA GLY A 229 9.47 4.45 -16.80
C GLY A 229 8.01 4.06 -16.64
N TYR A 230 7.45 4.10 -15.42
CA TYR A 230 6.05 3.77 -15.14
C TYR A 230 5.14 4.95 -15.49
N ASN A 231 4.29 4.77 -16.50
CA ASN A 231 3.37 5.78 -16.99
C ASN A 231 2.02 5.75 -16.28
N GLU A 232 1.79 4.74 -15.46
CA GLU A 232 0.59 4.54 -14.65
C GLU A 232 0.45 5.61 -13.55
N PHE A 233 1.58 6.20 -13.11
CA PHE A 233 1.59 7.34 -12.20
C PHE A 233 1.32 8.66 -12.93
N ASN A 234 0.06 9.05 -13.02
CA ASN A 234 -0.37 10.25 -13.72
C ASN A 234 -0.13 11.51 -12.86
N PRO A 235 0.53 12.57 -13.40
CA PRO A 235 0.77 13.80 -12.65
C PRO A 235 -0.46 14.72 -12.66
N ARG A 236 -1.63 14.17 -12.38
CA ARG A 236 -2.90 14.92 -12.30
C ARG A 236 -3.42 14.86 -10.87
N ILE A 237 -3.81 16.00 -10.33
CA ILE A 237 -4.54 16.06 -9.06
C ILE A 237 -6.01 15.84 -9.38
N THR A 238 -6.61 14.81 -8.79
CA THR A 238 -7.99 14.44 -9.10
C THR A 238 -8.85 14.39 -7.83
N ASN A 239 -9.37 13.24 -7.49
CA ASN A 239 -10.39 13.02 -6.48
C ASN A 239 -9.93 13.41 -5.07
N ARG A 240 -10.90 13.80 -4.24
CA ARG A 240 -10.76 13.86 -2.78
C ARG A 240 -11.26 12.52 -2.27
N ILE A 241 -10.33 11.69 -1.85
CA ILE A 241 -10.64 10.36 -1.36
C ILE A 241 -10.49 10.38 0.16
N TYR A 242 -11.47 9.85 0.87
CA TYR A 242 -11.36 9.62 2.30
C TYR A 242 -10.98 8.15 2.47
N ASP A 243 -9.71 7.93 2.80
CA ASP A 243 -9.10 6.63 2.94
C ASP A 243 -8.08 6.67 4.11
N ASP A 244 -7.45 5.56 4.44
CA ASP A 244 -6.56 5.35 5.59
C ASP A 244 -5.45 6.40 5.74
N HIS A 245 -5.02 7.04 4.65
CA HIS A 245 -4.09 8.17 4.72
C HIS A 245 -4.68 9.41 5.37
N TYR A 246 -6.01 9.61 5.29
CA TYR A 246 -6.65 10.83 5.79
C TYR A 246 -6.60 10.95 7.32
N PRO A 247 -6.93 9.93 8.13
CA PRO A 247 -6.72 9.96 9.58
C PRO A 247 -5.24 10.20 9.96
N LEU A 248 -4.30 9.62 9.21
CA LEU A 248 -2.87 9.88 9.43
C LEU A 248 -2.53 11.35 9.19
N ILE A 249 -3.01 11.95 8.09
CA ILE A 249 -2.84 13.39 7.82
C ILE A 249 -3.45 14.23 8.94
N ALA A 250 -4.67 13.93 9.37
CA ALA A 250 -5.34 14.67 10.45
C ALA A 250 -4.56 14.62 11.77
N ALA A 251 -3.92 13.49 12.05
CA ALA A 251 -3.00 13.35 13.19
C ALA A 251 -1.62 13.99 12.96
N GLY A 252 -1.35 14.59 11.79
CA GLY A 252 -0.13 15.33 11.46
C GLY A 252 1.03 14.46 10.98
N PHE A 253 0.75 13.31 10.37
CA PHE A 253 1.75 12.55 9.62
C PHE A 253 2.02 13.21 8.26
N ASN A 254 3.21 13.03 7.74
CA ASN A 254 3.54 13.32 6.34
C ASN A 254 3.08 12.13 5.50
N ALA A 255 1.77 12.04 5.26
CA ALA A 255 1.13 10.87 4.66
C ALA A 255 0.60 11.17 3.25
N ILE A 256 0.63 10.14 2.41
CA ILE A 256 0.03 10.12 1.07
C ILE A 256 -0.68 8.80 0.84
N ASP A 257 -1.54 8.80 -0.16
CA ASP A 257 -2.23 7.65 -0.69
C ASP A 257 -1.75 7.36 -2.11
N ILE A 258 -1.55 6.08 -2.41
CA ILE A 258 -1.29 5.53 -3.75
C ILE A 258 -2.47 4.63 -4.07
N ILE A 259 -3.42 5.16 -4.84
CA ILE A 259 -4.70 4.51 -5.11
C ILE A 259 -5.12 4.67 -6.56
N ASP A 260 -5.67 3.61 -7.15
CA ASP A 260 -6.44 3.66 -8.39
C ASP A 260 -7.94 3.67 -8.09
N PHE A 261 -8.50 4.88 -7.93
CA PHE A 261 -9.92 5.06 -7.63
C PHE A 261 -10.83 4.99 -8.87
N GLU A 262 -10.26 4.71 -10.04
CA GLU A 262 -11.03 4.55 -11.29
C GLU A 262 -11.32 3.06 -11.60
N TYR A 263 -11.02 2.15 -10.66
CA TYR A 263 -11.21 0.70 -10.77
C TYR A 263 -12.70 0.32 -10.98
N PRO A 264 -13.05 -0.33 -12.12
CA PRO A 264 -14.45 -0.54 -12.47
C PRO A 264 -15.18 -1.55 -11.59
N SER A 265 -14.48 -2.52 -10.99
CA SER A 265 -15.08 -3.57 -10.15
C SER A 265 -15.13 -3.21 -8.67
N TRP A 266 -14.84 -1.94 -8.31
CA TRP A 266 -14.90 -1.45 -6.94
C TRP A 266 -16.26 -1.70 -6.30
N HIS A 267 -16.25 -2.33 -5.12
CA HIS A 267 -17.44 -2.67 -4.31
C HIS A 267 -18.45 -3.57 -5.06
N THR A 268 -17.98 -4.43 -5.94
CA THR A 268 -18.78 -5.43 -6.64
C THR A 268 -18.26 -6.85 -6.39
N LEU A 269 -19.06 -7.86 -6.74
CA LEU A 269 -18.65 -9.28 -6.69
C LEU A 269 -17.62 -9.64 -7.78
N GLU A 270 -17.37 -8.73 -8.73
CA GLU A 270 -16.37 -8.85 -9.77
C GLU A 270 -14.96 -8.44 -9.32
N ASP A 271 -14.78 -7.96 -8.07
CA ASP A 271 -13.45 -7.67 -7.52
C ASP A 271 -12.71 -8.98 -7.17
N THR A 272 -12.25 -9.64 -8.21
CA THR A 272 -11.65 -10.98 -8.19
C THR A 272 -10.22 -10.96 -8.76
N PRO A 273 -9.35 -11.95 -8.44
CA PRO A 273 -7.95 -11.96 -8.86
C PRO A 273 -7.72 -11.83 -10.37
N ASP A 274 -8.67 -12.28 -11.21
CA ASP A 274 -8.58 -12.13 -12.68
C ASP A 274 -8.74 -10.69 -13.18
N LYS A 275 -9.19 -9.76 -12.35
CA LYS A 275 -9.19 -8.30 -12.62
C LYS A 275 -7.86 -7.65 -12.26
N CYS A 276 -7.00 -8.36 -11.53
CA CYS A 276 -5.71 -7.86 -11.07
C CYS A 276 -4.55 -8.39 -11.93
N SER A 277 -3.42 -7.69 -11.90
CA SER A 277 -2.24 -8.01 -12.69
C SER A 277 -0.95 -8.00 -11.85
N PRO A 278 -0.08 -9.00 -11.98
CA PRO A 278 1.27 -8.92 -11.41
C PRO A 278 2.04 -7.66 -11.88
N ASN A 279 1.83 -7.21 -13.12
CA ASN A 279 2.50 -6.01 -13.62
C ASN A 279 2.08 -4.75 -12.86
N SER A 280 0.83 -4.63 -12.48
CA SER A 280 0.32 -3.50 -11.68
C SER A 280 0.95 -3.48 -10.29
N LEU A 281 1.05 -4.65 -9.64
CA LEU A 281 1.76 -4.80 -8.37
C LEU A 281 3.25 -4.44 -8.49
N ASP A 282 3.90 -4.77 -9.63
CA ASP A 282 5.30 -4.40 -9.91
C ASP A 282 5.48 -2.89 -9.97
N VAL A 283 4.59 -2.19 -10.65
CA VAL A 283 4.64 -0.73 -10.82
C VAL A 283 4.70 -0.03 -9.45
N VAL A 284 3.84 -0.42 -8.53
CA VAL A 284 3.82 0.17 -7.18
C VAL A 284 4.92 -0.42 -6.31
N GLY A 285 5.08 -1.73 -6.29
CA GLY A 285 6.07 -2.42 -5.46
C GLY A 285 7.51 -1.97 -5.77
N GLN A 286 7.90 -1.91 -7.05
CA GLN A 286 9.25 -1.45 -7.42
C GLN A 286 9.43 0.05 -7.12
N THR A 287 8.38 0.87 -7.23
CA THR A 287 8.43 2.28 -6.82
C THR A 287 8.70 2.40 -5.31
N MET A 288 8.06 1.57 -4.49
CA MET A 288 8.31 1.54 -3.03
C MET A 288 9.70 1.01 -2.70
N VAL A 289 10.19 -0.02 -3.38
CA VAL A 289 11.59 -0.47 -3.25
C VAL A 289 12.54 0.71 -3.47
N ASN A 290 12.38 1.44 -4.57
CA ASN A 290 13.25 2.56 -4.88
C ASN A 290 13.14 3.69 -3.83
N LEU A 291 11.94 3.96 -3.30
CA LEU A 291 11.73 4.94 -2.23
C LEU A 291 12.46 4.55 -0.92
N ILE A 292 12.44 3.25 -0.57
CA ILE A 292 13.05 2.70 0.65
C ILE A 292 14.57 2.69 0.57
N TYR A 293 15.12 2.31 -0.59
CA TYR A 293 16.55 2.04 -0.76
C TYR A 293 17.35 3.20 -1.36
N GLN A 294 16.69 4.28 -1.82
CA GLN A 294 17.41 5.43 -2.37
C GLN A 294 18.35 6.05 -1.33
N GLU A 295 19.59 6.29 -1.73
CA GLU A 295 20.56 7.04 -0.96
C GLU A 295 20.40 8.55 -1.25
N LYS A 296 20.19 9.37 -0.22
CA LYS A 296 20.19 10.84 -0.32
C LYS A 296 21.25 11.45 0.56
#